data_b0180049cf70e4e64ef3e0e801412802
#
_entry.id   b0180049cf70e4e64ef3e0e801412802
#
_cell.length_a   1.000
_cell.length_b   1.000
_cell.length_c   1.000
_cell.angle_alpha   90.00
_cell.angle_beta   90.00
_cell.angle_gamma   90.00
#
_symmetry.space_group_name_H-M   'P 1'
#
loop_
_entity.id
_entity.type
_entity.pdbx_description
1 polymer ?
#
loop_
_entity_poly.entity_id
_entity_poly.type
_entity_poly.pdbx_seq_one_letter_code
_entity_poly.pdbx_strand_id
1 'polypeptide(L)'
;MELKTPLYDCHVAAGGKIVPFAGYLLPVQYTGVIKEHMAVRTACGLFDVSHMGEFLIKGADALNNVQNLFCNDFENMYDGQVRYSPMCNERGRSEERRVGKECRSRWSPYH
;
A
#
# COMPACT_ATOMS: atom_id res chain seq x y z
N MET A 1 -11.84 6.58 -18.72
CA MET A 1 -12.96 6.09 -17.85
C MET A 1 -12.30 5.63 -16.56
N GLU A 2 -12.65 6.24 -15.45
CA GLU A 2 -12.10 5.88 -14.13
C GLU A 2 -12.73 4.57 -13.66
N LEU A 3 -11.92 3.74 -13.01
CA LEU A 3 -12.34 2.49 -12.39
C LEU A 3 -12.94 2.76 -10.99
N LYS A 4 -13.69 1.78 -10.49
CA LYS A 4 -14.23 1.80 -9.13
C LYS A 4 -13.62 0.67 -8.33
N THR A 5 -13.30 0.93 -7.06
CA THR A 5 -12.92 -0.13 -6.12
C THR A 5 -14.16 -0.92 -5.68
N PRO A 6 -13.99 -2.12 -5.13
CA PRO A 6 -15.11 -2.87 -4.55
C PRO A 6 -15.85 -2.12 -3.42
N LEU A 7 -15.18 -1.16 -2.77
CA LEU A 7 -15.74 -0.36 -1.68
C LEU A 7 -16.37 0.97 -2.13
N TYR A 8 -16.43 1.25 -3.44
CA TYR A 8 -16.91 2.52 -3.97
C TYR A 8 -18.28 2.93 -3.41
N ASP A 9 -19.25 2.02 -3.43
CA ASP A 9 -20.62 2.32 -2.96
C ASP A 9 -20.64 2.55 -1.44
N CYS A 10 -19.78 1.89 -0.67
CA CYS A 10 -19.60 2.15 0.75
C CYS A 10 -19.04 3.55 1.01
N HIS A 11 -18.09 4.00 0.20
CA HIS A 11 -17.52 5.35 0.29
C HIS A 11 -18.58 6.43 0.01
N VAL A 12 -19.40 6.21 -1.02
CA VAL A 12 -20.51 7.14 -1.35
C VAL A 12 -21.52 7.17 -0.20
N ALA A 13 -21.94 6.01 0.29
CA ALA A 13 -22.90 5.91 1.41
C ALA A 13 -22.40 6.55 2.71
N ALA A 14 -21.07 6.48 2.95
CA ALA A 14 -20.42 7.12 4.08
C ALA A 14 -20.18 8.64 3.89
N GLY A 15 -20.62 9.23 2.78
CA GLY A 15 -20.46 10.66 2.51
C GLY A 15 -19.05 11.07 2.08
N GLY A 16 -18.27 10.13 1.54
CA GLY A 16 -16.93 10.40 1.03
C GLY A 16 -16.94 11.34 -0.18
N LYS A 17 -16.05 12.31 -0.17
CA LYS A 17 -15.81 13.19 -1.33
C LYS A 17 -15.01 12.44 -2.38
N ILE A 18 -15.70 11.88 -3.37
CA ILE A 18 -15.09 11.08 -4.42
C ILE A 18 -14.41 11.95 -5.47
N VAL A 19 -13.18 11.61 -5.82
CA VAL A 19 -12.38 12.27 -6.85
C VAL A 19 -11.64 11.23 -7.72
N PRO A 20 -11.28 11.58 -8.96
CA PRO A 20 -10.34 10.77 -9.75
C PRO A 20 -8.95 10.75 -9.09
N PHE A 21 -8.44 9.55 -8.83
CA PHE A 21 -7.12 9.34 -8.24
C PHE A 21 -6.51 8.05 -8.80
N ALA A 22 -5.32 8.14 -9.39
CA ALA A 22 -4.58 7.02 -9.97
C ALA A 22 -5.41 6.10 -10.90
N GLY A 23 -6.34 6.69 -11.67
CA GLY A 23 -7.23 5.96 -12.58
C GLY A 23 -8.47 5.37 -11.91
N TYR A 24 -8.69 5.63 -10.64
CA TYR A 24 -9.86 5.19 -9.88
C TYR A 24 -10.65 6.35 -9.29
N LEU A 25 -11.91 6.11 -9.00
CA LEU A 25 -12.75 7.01 -8.22
C LEU A 25 -12.60 6.65 -6.73
N LEU A 26 -11.94 7.52 -5.97
CA LEU A 26 -11.61 7.28 -4.55
C LEU A 26 -12.04 8.45 -3.67
N PRO A 27 -12.38 8.22 -2.40
CA PRO A 27 -12.68 9.29 -1.46
C PRO A 27 -11.39 9.99 -1.03
N VAL A 28 -11.36 11.32 -1.17
CA VAL A 28 -10.22 12.13 -0.71
C VAL A 28 -10.40 12.57 0.75
N GLN A 29 -11.64 12.63 1.22
CA GLN A 29 -12.00 12.94 2.61
C GLN A 29 -13.47 12.57 2.88
N TYR A 30 -13.82 12.50 4.17
CA TYR A 30 -15.20 12.37 4.67
C TYR A 30 -15.58 13.57 5.53
N THR A 31 -14.95 13.73 6.69
CA THR A 31 -15.22 14.81 7.66
C THR A 31 -14.26 16.00 7.54
N GLY A 32 -13.22 15.85 6.76
CA GLY A 32 -12.20 16.86 6.50
C GLY A 32 -10.78 16.35 6.72
N VAL A 33 -9.89 16.72 5.82
CA VAL A 33 -8.51 16.23 5.75
C VAL A 33 -7.75 16.38 7.09
N ILE A 34 -7.85 17.56 7.73
CA ILE A 34 -7.13 17.83 8.99
C ILE A 34 -7.64 16.93 10.12
N LYS A 35 -8.98 16.79 10.26
CA LYS A 35 -9.58 15.94 11.30
C LYS A 35 -9.19 14.48 11.11
N GLU A 36 -9.24 13.99 9.87
CA GLU A 36 -8.89 12.61 9.54
C GLU A 36 -7.41 12.35 9.73
N HIS A 37 -6.55 13.28 9.34
CA HIS A 37 -5.11 13.21 9.64
C HIS A 37 -4.85 13.11 11.14
N MET A 38 -5.50 13.96 11.94
CA MET A 38 -5.34 13.92 13.40
C MET A 38 -5.86 12.61 14.00
N ALA A 39 -6.96 12.05 13.48
CA ALA A 39 -7.46 10.75 13.91
C ALA A 39 -6.43 9.63 13.67
N VAL A 40 -5.79 9.61 12.52
CA VAL A 40 -4.69 8.66 12.22
C VAL A 40 -3.52 8.83 13.19
N ARG A 41 -3.18 10.08 13.55
CA ARG A 41 -2.03 10.37 14.44
C ARG A 41 -2.29 10.07 15.91
N THR A 42 -3.54 10.17 16.37
CA THR A 42 -3.89 10.10 17.80
C THR A 42 -4.71 8.86 18.18
N ALA A 43 -5.29 8.18 17.19
CA ALA A 43 -6.12 6.99 17.38
C ALA A 43 -5.83 5.94 16.31
N CYS A 44 -6.71 5.82 15.30
CA CYS A 44 -6.47 4.94 14.15
C CYS A 44 -7.13 5.50 12.88
N GLY A 45 -6.68 5.01 11.71
CA GLY A 45 -7.28 5.30 10.42
C GLY A 45 -7.42 4.04 9.58
N LEU A 46 -8.48 3.99 8.79
CA LEU A 46 -8.73 2.94 7.80
C LEU A 46 -8.67 3.54 6.40
N PHE A 47 -7.94 2.87 5.51
CA PHE A 47 -7.72 3.33 4.14
C PHE A 47 -8.12 2.25 3.14
N ASP A 48 -8.88 2.64 2.10
CA ASP A 48 -9.09 1.79 0.93
C ASP A 48 -7.86 1.86 0.03
N VAL A 49 -7.14 0.76 -0.05
CA VAL A 49 -5.96 0.59 -0.93
C VAL A 49 -6.22 -0.44 -2.03
N SER A 50 -7.47 -0.76 -2.31
CA SER A 50 -7.87 -1.76 -3.31
C SER A 50 -7.43 -1.45 -4.74
N HIS A 51 -7.03 -0.20 -5.02
CA HIS A 51 -6.46 0.22 -6.30
C HIS A 51 -4.98 -0.15 -6.44
N MET A 52 -4.33 -0.59 -5.38
CA MET A 52 -2.92 -0.98 -5.37
C MET A 52 -2.76 -2.46 -5.71
N GLY A 53 -1.68 -2.80 -6.42
CA GLY A 53 -1.30 -4.18 -6.66
C GLY A 53 -0.44 -4.75 -5.53
N GLU A 54 -0.56 -6.04 -5.31
CA GLU A 54 0.25 -6.79 -4.34
C GLU A 54 1.05 -7.87 -5.07
N PHE A 55 2.32 -8.01 -4.73
CA PHE A 55 3.20 -9.02 -5.30
C PHE A 55 3.88 -9.82 -4.18
N LEU A 56 3.83 -11.12 -4.27
CA LEU A 56 4.52 -12.02 -3.36
C LEU A 56 5.79 -12.55 -4.04
N ILE A 57 6.94 -12.17 -3.53
CA ILE A 57 8.26 -12.60 -4.03
C ILE A 57 8.78 -13.72 -3.12
N LYS A 58 8.99 -14.90 -3.67
CA LYS A 58 9.43 -16.10 -2.95
C LYS A 58 10.68 -16.71 -3.59
N GLY A 59 11.42 -17.47 -2.80
CA GLY A 59 12.58 -18.24 -3.24
C GLY A 59 13.87 -17.79 -2.56
N ALA A 60 14.94 -18.55 -2.81
CA ALA A 60 16.25 -18.28 -2.20
C ALA A 60 16.80 -16.89 -2.54
N ASP A 61 16.53 -16.41 -3.77
CA ASP A 61 17.00 -15.12 -4.27
C ASP A 61 16.01 -13.97 -4.08
N ALA A 62 14.92 -14.18 -3.33
CA ALA A 62 13.88 -13.16 -3.16
C ALA A 62 14.45 -11.86 -2.61
N LEU A 63 15.29 -11.91 -1.59
CA LEU A 63 15.93 -10.73 -1.01
C LEU A 63 16.86 -10.04 -2.02
N ASN A 64 17.70 -10.77 -2.74
CA ASN A 64 18.60 -10.23 -3.74
C ASN A 64 17.83 -9.52 -4.86
N ASN A 65 16.72 -10.11 -5.30
CA ASN A 65 15.87 -9.49 -6.32
C ASN A 65 15.24 -8.19 -5.81
N VAL A 66 14.75 -8.16 -4.57
CA VAL A 66 14.20 -6.95 -3.96
C VAL A 66 15.29 -5.87 -3.80
N GLN A 67 16.49 -6.23 -3.32
CA GLN A 67 17.63 -5.32 -3.20
C GLN A 67 18.02 -4.68 -4.55
N ASN A 68 17.93 -5.43 -5.65
CA ASN A 68 18.28 -4.93 -6.99
C ASN A 68 17.20 -4.05 -7.61
N LEU A 69 15.92 -4.26 -7.25
CA LEU A 69 14.80 -3.55 -7.87
C LEU A 69 14.43 -2.25 -7.15
N PHE A 70 14.73 -2.15 -5.87
CA PHE A 70 14.30 -1.04 -5.02
C PHE A 70 15.49 -0.25 -4.48
N CYS A 71 15.26 1.03 -4.19
CA CYS A 71 16.33 1.94 -3.78
C CYS A 71 16.70 1.84 -2.29
N ASN A 72 15.80 1.29 -1.45
CA ASN A 72 16.08 1.14 -0.02
C ASN A 72 16.84 -0.17 0.23
N ASP A 73 17.51 -0.24 1.38
CA ASP A 73 18.14 -1.46 1.86
C ASP A 73 17.13 -2.32 2.61
N PHE A 74 17.02 -3.59 2.23
CA PHE A 74 16.11 -4.57 2.84
C PHE A 74 16.85 -5.66 3.63
N GLU A 75 18.19 -5.57 3.74
CA GLU A 75 18.94 -6.43 4.64
C GLU A 75 18.48 -6.22 6.08
N ASN A 76 18.61 -7.23 6.89
CA ASN A 76 18.27 -7.21 8.31
C ASN A 76 16.81 -6.81 8.65
N MET A 77 15.88 -6.96 7.71
CA MET A 77 14.45 -6.86 8.03
C MET A 77 14.03 -8.03 8.93
N TYR A 78 13.30 -7.71 10.00
CA TYR A 78 12.63 -8.73 10.81
C TYR A 78 11.24 -9.05 10.26
N ASP A 79 10.69 -10.20 10.63
CA ASP A 79 9.37 -10.63 10.19
C ASP A 79 8.28 -9.64 10.61
N GLY A 80 7.40 -9.26 9.70
CA GLY A 80 6.37 -8.24 9.89
C GLY A 80 6.85 -6.80 9.70
N GLN A 81 8.15 -6.56 9.50
CA GLN A 81 8.65 -5.22 9.19
C GLN A 81 8.25 -4.79 7.79
N VAL A 82 7.90 -3.52 7.62
CA VAL A 82 7.62 -2.88 6.35
C VAL A 82 8.60 -1.74 6.13
N ARG A 83 9.20 -1.66 4.95
CA ARG A 83 10.01 -0.53 4.50
C ARG A 83 9.39 0.11 3.27
N TYR A 84 9.28 1.41 3.29
CA TYR A 84 8.87 2.18 2.13
C TYR A 84 10.08 2.38 1.21
N SER A 85 9.90 2.15 -0.09
CA SER A 85 10.97 2.34 -1.06
C SER A 85 10.44 2.72 -2.43
N PRO A 86 11.06 3.65 -3.14
CA PRO A 86 10.81 3.81 -4.55
C PRO A 86 11.41 2.64 -5.34
N MET A 87 10.75 2.30 -6.41
CA MET A 87 11.30 1.46 -7.49
C MET A 87 11.52 2.37 -8.70
N CYS A 88 12.74 2.43 -9.20
CA CYS A 88 13.08 3.30 -10.32
C CYS A 88 13.13 2.53 -11.64
N ASN A 89 12.63 3.14 -12.71
CA ASN A 89 12.86 2.65 -14.05
C ASN A 89 14.24 3.12 -14.57
N GLU A 90 14.64 2.68 -15.76
CA GLU A 90 15.92 3.01 -16.41
C GLU A 90 16.17 4.52 -16.60
N ARG A 91 15.11 5.34 -16.53
CA ARG A 91 15.19 6.81 -16.64
C ARG A 91 15.20 7.50 -15.28
N GLY A 92 15.33 6.75 -14.18
CA GLY A 92 15.32 7.28 -12.83
C GLY A 92 13.97 7.80 -12.34
N ARG A 93 12.87 7.53 -13.06
CA ARG A 93 11.52 7.83 -12.58
C ARG A 93 11.11 6.78 -11.57
N SER A 94 10.70 7.24 -10.40
CA SER A 94 10.29 6.37 -9.30
C SER A 94 8.80 6.05 -9.35
N GLU A 95 8.48 4.82 -8.98
CA GLU A 95 7.16 4.43 -8.50
C GLU A 95 7.25 4.09 -7.02
N GLU A 96 6.30 4.59 -6.23
CA GLU A 96 6.27 4.32 -4.80
C GLU A 96 5.81 2.89 -4.52
N ARG A 97 6.53 2.20 -3.61
CA ARG A 97 6.20 0.84 -3.19
C ARG A 97 6.43 0.67 -1.68
N ARG A 98 5.66 -0.21 -1.09
CA ARG A 98 5.91 -0.70 0.27
C ARG A 98 6.36 -2.13 0.18
N VAL A 99 7.52 -2.42 0.78
CA VAL A 99 8.07 -3.76 0.86
C VAL A 99 7.94 -4.23 2.30
N GLY A 100 7.19 -5.32 2.50
CA GLY A 100 7.01 -5.97 3.78
C GLY A 100 7.67 -7.34 3.79
N LYS A 101 8.32 -7.69 4.89
CA LYS A 101 8.75 -9.06 5.15
C LYS A 101 7.60 -9.83 5.77
N GLU A 102 7.13 -10.87 5.10
CA GLU A 102 6.02 -11.69 5.57
C GLU A 102 6.39 -12.37 6.88
N CYS A 103 5.59 -12.17 7.92
CA CYS A 103 5.70 -12.93 9.15
C CYS A 103 5.17 -14.33 8.90
N ARG A 104 6.02 -15.34 9.02
CA ARG A 104 5.61 -16.75 9.05
C ARG A 104 4.95 -17.05 10.41
N SER A 105 3.86 -16.38 10.73
CA SER A 105 3.04 -16.78 11.86
C SER A 105 2.31 -18.08 11.51
N ARG A 106 2.12 -18.97 12.50
CA ARG A 106 1.47 -20.29 12.40
C ARG A 106 0.00 -20.27 11.91
N TRP A 107 -0.47 -19.15 11.38
CA TRP A 107 -1.86 -18.93 10.97
C TRP A 107 -2.07 -18.89 9.46
N SER A 108 -1.08 -19.23 8.65
CA SER A 108 -1.33 -19.44 7.22
C SER A 108 -1.89 -20.85 7.02
N PRO A 109 -3.17 -21.02 6.61
CA PRO A 109 -3.74 -22.33 6.30
C PRO A 109 -3.23 -22.94 5.00
N TYR A 110 -2.28 -22.29 4.33
CA TYR A 110 -1.70 -22.75 3.07
C TYR A 110 -0.19 -22.98 3.24
N HIS A 111 0.14 -24.21 3.58
CA HIS A 111 1.48 -24.78 3.43
C HIS A 111 1.56 -25.51 2.10
#